data_7d35c7a2dc376a0c937bac9bd612cbe6
#
_entry.id   7d35c7a2dc376a0c937bac9bd612cbe6
#
_cell.length_a   1.000
_cell.length_b   1.000
_cell.length_c   1.000
_cell.angle_alpha   90.00
_cell.angle_beta   90.00
_cell.angle_gamma   90.00
#
_symmetry.space_group_name_H-M   'P 1'
#
loop_
_entity.id
_entity.type
_entity.pdbx_description
1 polymer ?
#
loop_
_entity_poly.entity_id
_entity_poly.type
_entity_poly.pdbx_seq_one_letter_code
_entity_poly.pdbx_strand_id
1 'polypeptide(L)'
;MVADLIVGLVPTGVRTAEVFGDVADVSLFPEAETAIASALDARRREFATGRHCARAALSALGRAAVPLPPDEHGVPSWPDGVVGSLTHCDGYRGAAVASREDVMSLGIDAEPHYPLPQGVLEAVTIAPERPALAVLADSYWPTRRVRTASCR
;
A
#
# COMPACT_ATOMS: atom_id res chain seq x y z
N MET A 1 15.82 -7.45 9.88
CA MET A 1 14.48 -8.02 10.08
C MET A 1 13.51 -6.99 9.53
N VAL A 2 12.99 -7.23 8.35
CA VAL A 2 11.95 -6.36 7.76
C VAL A 2 10.69 -6.65 8.55
N ALA A 3 10.15 -5.66 9.23
CA ALA A 3 8.90 -5.83 9.95
C ALA A 3 7.78 -5.88 8.89
N ASP A 4 7.15 -7.01 8.73
CA ASP A 4 5.96 -7.17 7.89
C ASP A 4 4.80 -6.46 8.57
N LEU A 5 4.54 -5.21 8.16
CA LEU A 5 3.47 -4.39 8.76
C LEU A 5 2.08 -4.81 8.27
N ILE A 6 1.97 -5.15 6.98
CA ILE A 6 0.68 -5.45 6.35
C ILE A 6 0.22 -6.87 6.66
N VAL A 7 1.13 -7.84 6.70
CA VAL A 7 0.77 -9.28 6.79
C VAL A 7 -0.10 -9.62 7.99
N GLY A 8 0.10 -8.94 9.11
CA GLY A 8 -0.70 -9.12 10.32
C GLY A 8 -2.07 -8.44 10.30
N LEU A 9 -2.37 -7.65 9.26
CA LEU A 9 -3.58 -6.83 9.15
C LEU A 9 -4.55 -7.36 8.08
N VAL A 10 -4.11 -8.30 7.25
CA VAL A 10 -4.90 -8.83 6.13
C VAL A 10 -5.37 -10.26 6.42
N PRO A 11 -6.54 -10.66 5.88
CA PRO A 11 -7.04 -12.01 6.06
C PRO A 11 -6.19 -13.07 5.34
N THR A 12 -6.35 -14.31 5.75
CA THR A 12 -5.75 -15.47 5.09
C THR A 12 -6.16 -15.48 3.61
N GLY A 13 -5.20 -15.73 2.71
CA GLY A 13 -5.44 -15.70 1.26
C GLY A 13 -4.93 -14.42 0.60
N VAL A 14 -4.80 -13.32 1.32
CA VAL A 14 -4.11 -12.12 0.84
C VAL A 14 -2.60 -12.34 0.88
N ARG A 15 -1.92 -11.93 -0.19
CA ARG A 15 -0.45 -11.91 -0.28
C ARG A 15 0.03 -10.48 -0.28
N THR A 16 1.07 -10.22 0.47
CA THR A 16 1.61 -8.87 0.67
C THR A 16 3.09 -8.82 0.31
N ALA A 17 3.54 -7.65 -0.10
CA ALA A 17 4.96 -7.33 -0.19
C ALA A 17 5.15 -5.86 0.16
N GLU A 18 6.19 -5.57 0.90
CA GLU A 18 6.46 -4.21 1.37
C GLU A 18 7.96 -3.94 1.47
N VAL A 19 8.33 -2.68 1.30
CA VAL A 19 9.71 -2.21 1.44
C VAL A 19 9.74 -0.85 2.13
N PHE A 20 10.83 -0.61 2.86
CA PHE A 20 11.14 0.70 3.42
C PHE A 20 12.15 1.40 2.50
N GLY A 21 11.78 2.60 2.07
CA GLY A 21 12.51 3.35 1.05
C GLY A 21 12.21 2.90 -0.38
N ASP A 22 13.00 3.39 -1.30
CA ASP A 22 12.91 3.02 -2.71
C ASP A 22 13.95 1.94 -3.05
N VAL A 23 13.55 0.95 -3.83
CA VAL A 23 14.46 -0.07 -4.35
C VAL A 23 15.21 0.49 -5.56
N ALA A 24 16.54 0.34 -5.55
CA ALA A 24 17.36 0.72 -6.69
C ALA A 24 17.16 -0.24 -7.88
N ASP A 25 17.33 0.29 -9.09
CA ASP A 25 17.42 -0.48 -10.35
C ASP A 25 16.22 -1.41 -10.60
N VAL A 26 15.02 -0.98 -10.21
CA VAL A 26 13.80 -1.73 -10.53
C VAL A 26 13.49 -1.59 -12.02
N SER A 27 13.55 -2.72 -12.76
CA SER A 27 13.08 -2.77 -14.13
C SER A 27 11.57 -2.67 -14.21
N LEU A 28 11.08 -1.76 -15.02
CA LEU A 28 9.66 -1.65 -15.37
C LEU A 28 9.40 -2.33 -16.73
N PHE A 29 8.17 -2.74 -16.94
CA PHE A 29 7.70 -3.11 -18.27
C PHE A 29 7.51 -1.83 -19.13
N PRO A 30 7.68 -1.92 -20.47
CA PRO A 30 7.59 -0.74 -21.35
C PRO A 30 6.30 0.06 -21.21
N GLU A 31 5.18 -0.61 -20.97
CA GLU A 31 3.86 0.03 -20.75
C GLU A 31 3.85 0.87 -19.46
N ALA A 32 4.47 0.36 -18.41
CA ALA A 32 4.59 1.07 -17.15
C ALA A 32 5.60 2.23 -17.22
N GLU A 33 6.70 2.05 -17.96
CA GLU A 33 7.66 3.13 -18.23
C GLU A 33 7.04 4.29 -19.00
N THR A 34 6.24 3.97 -20.03
CA THR A 34 5.54 4.98 -20.84
C THR A 34 4.62 5.83 -19.95
N ALA A 35 3.92 5.21 -19.01
CA ALA A 35 2.98 5.89 -18.12
C ALA A 35 3.65 6.95 -17.22
N ILE A 36 4.94 6.84 -16.95
CA ILE A 36 5.69 7.75 -16.06
C ILE A 36 6.84 8.47 -16.77
N ALA A 37 6.87 8.45 -18.10
CA ALA A 37 7.99 9.01 -18.88
C ALA A 37 8.26 10.50 -18.57
N SER A 38 7.22 11.28 -18.28
CA SER A 38 7.30 12.70 -17.94
C SER A 38 7.39 12.98 -16.43
N ALA A 39 7.37 11.95 -15.58
CA ALA A 39 7.40 12.15 -14.14
C ALA A 39 8.81 12.52 -13.64
N LEU A 40 8.87 13.27 -12.55
CA LEU A 40 10.12 13.57 -11.84
C LEU A 40 10.75 12.30 -11.27
N ASP A 41 12.08 12.30 -11.11
CA ASP A 41 12.84 11.14 -10.66
C ASP A 41 12.33 10.53 -9.34
N ALA A 42 11.95 11.35 -8.37
CA ALA A 42 11.39 10.87 -7.11
C ALA A 42 10.10 10.06 -7.36
N ARG A 43 9.20 10.57 -8.21
CA ARG A 43 7.96 9.89 -8.57
C ARG A 43 8.19 8.62 -9.38
N ARG A 44 9.20 8.62 -10.25
CA ARG A 44 9.60 7.43 -11.02
C ARG A 44 10.09 6.32 -10.09
N ARG A 45 10.95 6.63 -9.11
CA ARG A 45 11.44 5.65 -8.12
C ARG A 45 10.31 5.09 -7.25
N GLU A 46 9.46 5.96 -6.74
CA GLU A 46 8.29 5.57 -5.96
C GLU A 46 7.38 4.62 -6.74
N PHE A 47 7.03 4.99 -7.98
CA PHE A 47 6.21 4.17 -8.87
C PHE A 47 6.87 2.82 -9.16
N ALA A 48 8.16 2.80 -9.51
CA ALA A 48 8.90 1.59 -9.81
C ALA A 48 8.93 0.65 -8.59
N THR A 49 9.19 1.19 -7.40
CA THR A 49 9.19 0.42 -6.16
C THR A 49 7.81 -0.13 -5.82
N GLY A 50 6.74 0.65 -6.01
CA GLY A 50 5.37 0.16 -5.84
C GLY A 50 5.04 -1.00 -6.79
N ARG A 51 5.48 -0.93 -8.05
CA ARG A 51 5.32 -2.03 -9.02
C ARG A 51 6.17 -3.26 -8.67
N HIS A 52 7.35 -3.05 -8.08
CA HIS A 52 8.17 -4.13 -7.52
C HIS A 52 7.42 -4.88 -6.41
N CYS A 53 6.85 -4.18 -5.44
CA CYS A 53 6.03 -4.77 -4.38
C CYS A 53 4.82 -5.53 -4.97
N ALA A 54 4.11 -4.92 -5.93
CA ALA A 54 2.97 -5.57 -6.56
C ALA A 54 3.33 -6.87 -7.26
N ARG A 55 4.44 -6.91 -8.00
CA ARG A 55 4.92 -8.14 -8.65
C ARG A 55 5.37 -9.20 -7.65
N ALA A 56 6.01 -8.81 -6.56
CA ALA A 56 6.39 -9.74 -5.49
C ALA A 56 5.15 -10.36 -4.83
N ALA A 57 4.12 -9.57 -4.54
CA ALA A 57 2.86 -10.04 -4.00
C ALA A 57 2.12 -10.97 -4.99
N LEU A 58 2.08 -10.62 -6.29
CA LEU A 58 1.53 -11.48 -7.35
C LEU A 58 2.27 -12.81 -7.45
N SER A 59 3.59 -12.80 -7.40
CA SER A 59 4.42 -14.02 -7.39
C SER A 59 4.08 -14.91 -6.18
N ALA A 60 3.92 -14.33 -4.99
CA ALA A 60 3.49 -15.05 -3.79
C ALA A 60 2.06 -15.61 -3.92
N LEU A 61 1.20 -14.99 -4.75
CA LEU A 61 -0.13 -15.50 -5.10
C LEU A 61 -0.10 -16.59 -6.21
N GLY A 62 1.09 -16.91 -6.74
CA GLY A 62 1.26 -17.87 -7.85
C GLY A 62 0.90 -17.28 -9.22
N ARG A 63 0.91 -15.95 -9.37
CA ARG A 63 0.63 -15.25 -10.63
C ARG A 63 1.91 -14.78 -11.29
N ALA A 64 1.92 -14.78 -12.63
CA ALA A 64 3.03 -14.26 -13.41
C ALA A 64 3.21 -12.75 -13.22
N ALA A 65 4.43 -12.27 -13.42
CA ALA A 65 4.71 -10.84 -13.47
C ALA A 65 4.05 -10.22 -14.71
N VAL A 66 3.37 -9.10 -14.52
CA VAL A 66 2.67 -8.35 -15.56
C VAL A 66 3.00 -6.86 -15.47
N PRO A 67 2.76 -6.07 -16.53
CA PRO A 67 3.12 -4.66 -16.58
C PRO A 67 2.50 -3.78 -15.49
N LEU A 68 1.25 -3.99 -15.12
CA LEU A 68 0.48 -3.18 -14.15
C LEU A 68 0.50 -1.67 -14.48
N PRO A 69 0.16 -1.25 -15.72
CA PRO A 69 0.03 0.16 -16.03
C PRO A 69 -1.08 0.79 -15.17
N PRO A 70 -1.01 2.10 -14.87
CA PRO A 70 -2.13 2.80 -14.25
C PRO A 70 -3.27 2.96 -15.27
N ASP A 71 -4.50 2.88 -14.79
CA ASP A 71 -5.67 3.31 -15.55
C ASP A 71 -5.82 4.86 -15.53
N GLU A 72 -6.93 5.37 -16.05
CA GLU A 72 -7.24 6.80 -16.10
C GLU A 72 -7.37 7.45 -14.70
N HIS A 73 -7.59 6.66 -13.67
CA HIS A 73 -7.65 7.09 -12.27
C HIS A 73 -6.36 6.83 -11.49
N GLY A 74 -5.31 6.30 -12.16
CA GLY A 74 -4.03 5.96 -11.54
C GLY A 74 -4.03 4.60 -10.82
N VAL A 75 -5.12 3.84 -10.89
CA VAL A 75 -5.23 2.51 -10.29
C VAL A 75 -4.45 1.49 -11.13
N PRO A 76 -3.67 0.59 -10.52
CA PRO A 76 -3.00 -0.47 -11.27
C PRO A 76 -3.98 -1.40 -11.98
N SER A 77 -3.71 -1.70 -13.25
CA SER A 77 -4.46 -2.69 -14.01
C SER A 77 -4.08 -4.10 -13.56
N TRP A 78 -4.82 -4.63 -12.61
CA TRP A 78 -4.58 -5.98 -12.09
C TRP A 78 -4.94 -7.06 -13.11
N PRO A 79 -4.27 -8.24 -13.09
CA PRO A 79 -4.63 -9.36 -13.94
C PRO A 79 -6.05 -9.86 -13.67
N ASP A 80 -6.65 -10.53 -14.65
CA ASP A 80 -7.95 -11.16 -14.49
C ASP A 80 -8.00 -12.11 -13.29
N GLY A 81 -9.05 -12.03 -12.52
CA GLY A 81 -9.25 -12.83 -11.32
C GLY A 81 -8.43 -12.39 -10.10
N VAL A 82 -7.73 -11.26 -10.18
CA VAL A 82 -6.99 -10.69 -9.05
C VAL A 82 -7.63 -9.38 -8.60
N VAL A 83 -7.68 -9.18 -7.30
CA VAL A 83 -7.91 -7.89 -6.66
C VAL A 83 -6.64 -7.46 -5.96
N GLY A 84 -6.36 -6.15 -5.93
CA GLY A 84 -5.15 -5.66 -5.28
C GLY A 84 -5.21 -4.19 -4.94
N SER A 85 -4.29 -3.79 -4.08
CA SER A 85 -4.10 -2.41 -3.67
C SER A 85 -2.62 -2.11 -3.49
N LEU A 86 -2.23 -0.89 -3.85
CA LEU A 86 -0.91 -0.33 -3.58
C LEU A 86 -1.05 0.83 -2.62
N THR A 87 -0.08 0.96 -1.74
CA THR A 87 0.04 2.12 -0.88
C THR A 87 1.48 2.62 -0.83
N HIS A 88 1.64 3.90 -0.57
CA HIS A 88 2.94 4.50 -0.33
C HIS A 88 2.79 5.73 0.58
N CYS A 89 3.78 5.94 1.41
CA CYS A 89 3.99 7.20 2.11
C CYS A 89 5.50 7.47 2.21
N ASP A 90 5.90 8.52 2.90
CA ASP A 90 7.33 8.83 3.06
C ASP A 90 8.06 7.66 3.69
N GLY A 91 9.09 7.16 2.98
CA GLY A 91 9.93 6.04 3.41
C GLY A 91 9.26 4.66 3.35
N TYR A 92 8.07 4.49 2.76
CA TYR A 92 7.37 3.19 2.73
C TYR A 92 6.58 2.95 1.44
N ARG A 93 6.62 1.71 0.93
CA ARG A 93 5.84 1.21 -0.22
C ARG A 93 5.31 -0.17 0.11
N GLY A 94 4.05 -0.43 -0.19
CA GLY A 94 3.41 -1.70 0.07
C GLY A 94 2.40 -2.10 -1.00
N ALA A 95 2.20 -3.41 -1.14
CA ALA A 95 1.22 -4.02 -2.01
C ALA A 95 0.50 -5.16 -1.30
N ALA A 96 -0.78 -5.32 -1.58
CA ALA A 96 -1.56 -6.47 -1.18
C ALA A 96 -2.37 -6.96 -2.38
N VAL A 97 -2.43 -8.27 -2.60
CA VAL A 97 -3.20 -8.91 -3.68
C VAL A 97 -3.90 -10.17 -3.18
N ALA A 98 -5.01 -10.51 -3.80
CA ALA A 98 -5.75 -11.74 -3.52
C ALA A 98 -6.45 -12.26 -4.78
N SER A 99 -6.86 -13.55 -4.76
CA SER A 99 -7.81 -14.05 -5.74
C SER A 99 -9.16 -13.38 -5.54
N ARG A 100 -9.83 -12.99 -6.63
CA ARG A 100 -11.21 -12.48 -6.59
C ARG A 100 -12.23 -13.50 -6.09
N GLU A 101 -11.86 -14.77 -6.13
CA GLU A 101 -12.69 -15.87 -5.57
C GLU A 101 -12.67 -15.86 -4.04
N ASP A 102 -11.55 -15.44 -3.44
CA ASP A 102 -11.37 -15.41 -1.99
C ASP A 102 -11.74 -14.07 -1.38
N VAL A 103 -11.47 -12.96 -2.11
CA VAL A 103 -11.67 -11.59 -1.63
C VAL A 103 -12.34 -10.75 -2.72
N MET A 104 -13.50 -10.20 -2.44
CA MET A 104 -14.27 -9.42 -3.40
C MET A 104 -13.59 -8.09 -3.75
N SER A 105 -13.05 -7.40 -2.75
CA SER A 105 -12.32 -6.14 -2.90
C SER A 105 -11.25 -6.00 -1.82
N LEU A 106 -10.17 -5.29 -2.14
CA LEU A 106 -9.04 -5.09 -1.24
C LEU A 106 -8.58 -3.64 -1.32
N GLY A 107 -8.38 -3.03 -0.16
CA GLY A 107 -7.80 -1.71 -0.03
C GLY A 107 -6.81 -1.68 1.13
N ILE A 108 -5.64 -1.12 0.90
CA ILE A 108 -4.65 -0.81 1.93
C ILE A 108 -4.26 0.66 1.82
N ASP A 109 -3.96 1.27 2.94
CA ASP A 109 -3.42 2.61 3.01
C ASP A 109 -2.34 2.70 4.09
N ALA A 110 -1.31 3.50 3.84
CA ALA A 110 -0.21 3.72 4.76
C ALA A 110 0.08 5.20 4.87
N GLU A 111 0.16 5.67 6.09
CA GLU A 111 0.47 7.06 6.40
C GLU A 111 1.64 7.13 7.41
N PRO A 112 2.48 8.16 7.34
CA PRO A 112 3.48 8.40 8.36
C PRO A 112 2.81 8.61 9.72
N HIS A 113 3.37 8.00 10.75
CA HIS A 113 2.83 8.13 12.09
C HIS A 113 3.24 9.46 12.74
N TYR A 114 2.59 10.53 12.33
CA TYR A 114 2.73 11.87 12.93
C TYR A 114 1.49 12.25 13.73
N PRO A 115 1.62 13.15 14.72
CA PRO A 115 0.48 13.76 15.39
C PRO A 115 -0.48 14.39 14.37
N LEU A 116 -1.77 14.13 14.52
CA LEU A 116 -2.76 14.79 13.69
C LEU A 116 -2.75 16.30 13.96
N PRO A 117 -2.84 17.14 12.93
CA PRO A 117 -3.08 18.56 13.13
C PRO A 117 -4.34 18.82 13.94
N GLN A 118 -4.37 19.94 14.65
CA GLN A 118 -5.53 20.32 15.47
C GLN A 118 -6.81 20.35 14.60
N GLY A 119 -7.88 19.74 15.11
CA GLY A 119 -9.19 19.70 14.46
C GLY A 119 -9.37 18.59 13.42
N VAL A 120 -8.30 17.90 13.00
CA VAL A 120 -8.41 16.82 12.00
C VAL A 120 -9.13 15.62 12.58
N LEU A 121 -8.85 15.25 13.84
CA LEU A 121 -9.50 14.11 14.47
C LEU A 121 -11.03 14.28 14.52
N GLU A 122 -11.48 15.47 14.85
CA GLU A 122 -12.91 15.80 14.89
C GLU A 122 -13.56 15.80 13.49
N ALA A 123 -12.80 16.18 12.46
CA ALA A 123 -13.29 16.23 11.09
C ALA A 123 -13.43 14.85 10.44
N VAL A 124 -12.58 13.88 10.83
CA VAL A 124 -12.54 12.53 10.21
C VAL A 124 -13.21 11.44 11.04
N THR A 125 -13.70 11.76 12.24
CA THR A 125 -14.33 10.80 13.15
C THR A 125 -15.73 11.20 13.55
N ILE A 126 -16.58 10.22 13.79
CA ILE A 126 -17.87 10.43 14.46
C ILE A 126 -17.71 10.35 15.98
N ALA A 127 -18.60 11.01 16.72
CA ALA A 127 -18.51 11.11 18.18
C ALA A 127 -18.36 9.75 18.91
N PRO A 128 -19.04 8.67 18.52
CA PRO A 128 -18.89 7.35 19.16
C PRO A 128 -17.50 6.69 19.00
N GLU A 129 -16.72 7.06 17.99
CA GLU A 129 -15.40 6.48 17.73
C GLU A 129 -14.29 7.10 18.59
N ARG A 130 -14.48 8.36 19.01
CA ARG A 130 -13.44 9.16 19.68
C ARG A 130 -12.92 8.55 20.99
N PRO A 131 -13.76 7.97 21.87
CA PRO A 131 -13.27 7.31 23.08
C PRO A 131 -12.34 6.13 22.80
N ALA A 132 -12.65 5.32 21.80
CA ALA A 132 -11.81 4.19 21.39
C ALA A 132 -10.47 4.65 20.80
N LEU A 133 -10.50 5.74 20.01
CA LEU A 133 -9.29 6.32 19.43
C LEU A 133 -8.40 7.00 20.48
N ALA A 134 -8.97 7.61 21.50
CA ALA A 134 -8.22 8.20 22.61
C ALA A 134 -7.39 7.15 23.37
N VAL A 135 -7.97 5.97 23.63
CA VAL A 135 -7.25 4.85 24.26
C VAL A 135 -6.10 4.34 23.37
N LEU A 136 -6.29 4.32 22.04
CA LEU A 136 -5.23 3.95 21.10
C LEU A 136 -4.10 4.99 21.03
N ALA A 137 -4.41 6.27 21.17
CA ALA A 137 -3.42 7.35 21.13
C ALA A 137 -2.40 7.21 22.27
N ASP A 138 -2.84 6.89 23.49
CA ASP A 138 -1.96 6.76 24.65
C ASP A 138 -1.08 5.51 24.62
N SER A 139 -1.51 4.44 23.96
CA SER A 139 -0.78 3.18 23.86
C SER A 139 0.15 3.07 22.64
N TYR A 140 -0.08 3.88 21.61
CA TYR A 140 0.63 3.80 20.31
C TYR A 140 1.64 4.92 20.05
N TRP A 141 1.75 5.91 20.93
CA TRP A 141 2.43 7.17 20.65
C TRP A 141 3.95 7.27 20.88
N PRO A 142 4.72 6.30 21.40
CA PRO A 142 6.14 6.54 21.67
C PRO A 142 7.13 6.09 20.60
N THR A 143 6.74 5.47 19.50
CA THR A 143 7.73 4.96 18.53
C THR A 143 7.33 5.21 17.09
N ARG A 144 8.32 5.67 16.29
CA ARG A 144 8.26 5.75 14.84
C ARG A 144 7.68 4.45 14.24
N ARG A 145 6.41 4.43 13.95
CA ARG A 145 5.79 3.35 13.19
C ARG A 145 4.90 3.95 12.10
N VAL A 146 5.07 3.44 10.91
CA VAL A 146 4.11 3.63 9.81
C VAL A 146 2.80 3.00 10.26
N ARG A 147 1.70 3.74 10.26
CA ARG A 147 0.39 3.13 10.38
C ARG A 147 0.03 2.54 9.03
N THR A 148 -0.18 1.26 9.01
CA THR A 148 -0.71 0.56 7.85
C THR A 148 -2.14 0.20 8.08
N ALA A 149 -2.93 0.44 7.05
CA ALA A 149 -4.09 -0.30 6.62
C ALA A 149 -5.39 -0.16 7.39
N SER A 150 -6.37 0.36 6.73
CA SER A 150 -7.70 -0.20 6.87
C SER A 150 -7.97 -1.09 5.65
N CYS A 151 -8.06 -2.40 5.84
CA CYS A 151 -8.80 -3.26 4.94
C CYS A 151 -10.28 -2.87 5.08
N ARG A 152 -10.90 -2.36 4.03
CA ARG A 152 -12.36 -2.25 3.90
C ARG A 152 -12.83 -3.14 2.79
#